data_4fa11448f51ccbd3754e83536036760d
#
_entry.id   4fa11448f51ccbd3754e83536036760d
#
_cell.length_a   1.000
_cell.length_b   1.000
_cell.length_c   1.000
_cell.angle_alpha   90.00
_cell.angle_beta   90.00
_cell.angle_gamma   90.00
#
_symmetry.space_group_name_H-M   'P 1'
#
loop_
_entity.id
_entity.type
_entity.pdbx_description
1 polymer ?
#
loop_
_entity_poly.entity_id
_entity_poly.type
_entity_poly.pdbx_seq_one_letter_code
_entity_poly.pdbx_strand_id
1 'polypeptide(L)'
;PEMMALVRSKGKKVISYNPGWKYDVGEIDMTHLWSYRGKAQPGIPAIDSKFHYLNHFDTFADLVSLYGSRIYNTPQGNDDIAGAILALWHDRLSPTESDMIRNNHLYPNMLAIAERAWLGGGYEYFDGLGTIMPPRGSKDFNAFADFEDRMIWHLSRYCDKNDFVYVKQSVQE
;
A
#
# COMPACT_ATOMS: atom_id res chain seq x y z
N PRO A 1 -26.72 -9.70 7.85
CA PRO A 1 -27.90 -8.94 7.40
C PRO A 1 -28.34 -7.90 8.41
N GLU A 2 -28.61 -8.25 9.67
CA GLU A 2 -29.15 -7.33 10.70
C GLU A 2 -28.21 -6.14 10.99
N MET A 3 -26.91 -6.39 11.12
CA MET A 3 -25.92 -5.33 11.35
C MET A 3 -25.87 -4.33 10.19
N MET A 4 -25.91 -4.81 8.94
CA MET A 4 -25.92 -3.94 7.76
C MET A 4 -27.19 -3.07 7.72
N ALA A 5 -28.34 -3.66 8.05
CA ALA A 5 -29.61 -2.93 8.14
C ALA A 5 -29.55 -1.83 9.22
N LEU A 6 -28.98 -2.14 10.39
CA LEU A 6 -28.79 -1.17 11.46
C LEU A 6 -27.89 -0.01 11.03
N VAL A 7 -26.75 -0.31 10.39
CA VAL A 7 -25.82 0.73 9.90
C VAL A 7 -26.50 1.64 8.89
N ARG A 8 -27.24 1.06 7.94
CA ARG A 8 -27.99 1.83 6.93
C ARG A 8 -29.13 2.65 7.51
N SER A 9 -29.81 2.14 8.55
CA SER A 9 -30.85 2.91 9.26
C SER A 9 -30.32 4.19 9.92
N LYS A 10 -28.99 4.26 10.14
CA LYS A 10 -28.30 5.45 10.64
C LYS A 10 -27.71 6.33 9.52
N GLY A 11 -28.10 6.11 8.27
CA GLY A 11 -27.62 6.85 7.12
C GLY A 11 -26.13 6.62 6.81
N LYS A 12 -25.55 5.49 7.25
CA LYS A 12 -24.15 5.16 7.02
C LYS A 12 -23.99 4.12 5.91
N LYS A 13 -22.85 4.16 5.23
CA LYS A 13 -22.45 3.16 4.26
C LYS A 13 -21.82 1.96 4.94
N VAL A 14 -21.93 0.81 4.30
CA VAL A 14 -21.36 -0.46 4.78
C VAL A 14 -20.13 -0.78 3.99
N ILE A 15 -19.00 -0.89 4.68
CA ILE A 15 -17.74 -1.40 4.12
C ILE A 15 -17.46 -2.75 4.76
N SER A 16 -17.24 -3.78 3.94
CA SER A 16 -16.89 -5.10 4.43
C SER A 16 -15.39 -5.34 4.33
N TYR A 17 -14.77 -5.75 5.45
CA TYR A 17 -13.46 -6.38 5.44
C TYR A 17 -13.58 -7.77 4.83
N ASN A 18 -13.08 -7.94 3.61
CA ASN A 18 -13.35 -9.12 2.79
C ASN A 18 -12.18 -10.12 2.79
N PRO A 19 -12.33 -11.26 3.50
CA PRO A 19 -11.34 -12.33 3.45
C PRO A 19 -11.52 -13.31 2.27
N GLY A 20 -12.49 -13.08 1.39
CA GLY A 20 -12.80 -13.96 0.27
C GLY A 20 -14.29 -14.20 0.03
N TRP A 21 -15.15 -13.44 0.68
CA TRP A 21 -16.59 -13.53 0.48
C TRP A 21 -17.02 -12.88 -0.83
N LYS A 22 -18.14 -13.36 -1.36
CA LYS A 22 -18.84 -12.74 -2.49
C LYS A 22 -20.09 -12.03 -1.97
N TYR A 23 -20.36 -10.89 -2.55
CA TYR A 23 -21.52 -10.06 -2.24
C TYR A 23 -22.33 -9.80 -3.52
N ASP A 24 -23.62 -9.64 -3.38
CA ASP A 24 -24.46 -9.12 -4.44
C ASP A 24 -24.28 -7.61 -4.57
N VAL A 25 -24.42 -7.09 -5.79
CA VAL A 25 -24.37 -5.64 -6.05
C VAL A 25 -25.53 -4.97 -5.28
N GLY A 26 -25.18 -3.98 -4.46
CA GLY A 26 -26.12 -3.30 -3.57
C GLY A 26 -26.25 -3.93 -2.17
N GLU A 27 -25.70 -5.11 -1.94
CA GLU A 27 -25.66 -5.71 -0.60
C GLU A 27 -24.73 -4.93 0.34
N ILE A 28 -23.58 -4.52 -0.17
CA ILE A 28 -22.64 -3.63 0.53
C ILE A 28 -22.29 -2.44 -0.37
N ASP A 29 -21.80 -1.36 0.22
CA ASP A 29 -21.43 -0.16 -0.52
C ASP A 29 -19.97 -0.19 -1.01
N MET A 30 -19.13 -0.96 -0.33
CA MET A 30 -17.71 -1.08 -0.66
C MET A 30 -17.11 -2.32 0.02
N THR A 31 -16.06 -2.87 -0.56
CA THR A 31 -15.28 -3.95 0.04
C THR A 31 -13.84 -3.53 0.29
N HIS A 32 -13.25 -4.01 1.39
CA HIS A 32 -11.84 -3.85 1.68
C HIS A 32 -11.14 -5.20 1.50
N LEU A 33 -10.33 -5.30 0.45
CA LEU A 33 -9.58 -6.49 0.11
C LEU A 33 -8.24 -6.48 0.85
N TRP A 34 -8.16 -7.21 1.93
CA TRP A 34 -6.98 -7.26 2.80
C TRP A 34 -6.19 -8.56 2.68
N SER A 35 -6.73 -9.57 2.03
CA SER A 35 -6.08 -10.86 1.86
C SER A 35 -6.12 -11.33 0.40
N TYR A 36 -5.24 -12.24 0.04
CA TYR A 36 -5.19 -12.86 -1.30
C TYR A 36 -6.46 -13.61 -1.69
N ARG A 37 -7.29 -13.98 -0.72
CA ARG A 37 -8.56 -14.67 -0.94
C ARG A 37 -9.63 -13.72 -1.45
N GLY A 38 -9.55 -12.45 -1.06
CA GLY A 38 -10.46 -11.41 -1.50
C GLY A 38 -10.23 -11.06 -2.97
N LYS A 39 -11.28 -11.10 -3.77
CA LYS A 39 -11.24 -10.73 -5.19
C LYS A 39 -12.18 -9.56 -5.45
N ALA A 40 -11.76 -8.74 -6.39
CA ALA A 40 -12.59 -7.69 -6.95
C ALA A 40 -13.89 -8.25 -7.52
N GLN A 41 -14.95 -7.50 -7.34
CA GLN A 41 -16.25 -7.81 -7.91
C GLN A 41 -16.73 -6.60 -8.71
N PRO A 42 -17.04 -6.73 -10.00
CA PRO A 42 -17.58 -5.64 -10.81
C PRO A 42 -18.82 -5.02 -10.16
N GLY A 43 -18.87 -3.69 -10.13
CA GLY A 43 -19.97 -2.94 -9.54
C GLY A 43 -19.96 -2.82 -8.02
N ILE A 44 -18.91 -3.31 -7.34
CA ILE A 44 -18.69 -3.12 -5.90
C ILE A 44 -17.31 -2.46 -5.73
N PRO A 45 -17.24 -1.16 -5.46
CA PRO A 45 -15.96 -0.48 -5.25
C PRO A 45 -15.12 -1.15 -4.17
N ALA A 46 -13.81 -1.26 -4.40
CA ALA A 46 -12.92 -1.93 -3.47
C ALA A 46 -11.77 -1.01 -3.04
N ILE A 47 -11.39 -1.15 -1.76
CA ILE A 47 -10.14 -0.65 -1.22
C ILE A 47 -9.14 -1.80 -1.25
N ASP A 48 -7.93 -1.55 -1.76
CA ASP A 48 -6.85 -2.55 -1.82
C ASP A 48 -5.82 -2.31 -0.72
N SER A 49 -5.57 -3.33 0.08
CA SER A 49 -4.45 -3.35 1.02
C SER A 49 -3.67 -4.67 1.01
N LYS A 50 -3.95 -5.54 0.06
CA LYS A 50 -3.38 -6.90 0.03
C LYS A 50 -1.86 -6.93 0.09
N PHE A 51 -1.20 -5.97 -0.53
CA PHE A 51 0.25 -5.88 -0.63
C PHE A 51 0.85 -4.69 0.14
N HIS A 52 0.05 -4.03 0.96
CA HIS A 52 0.45 -2.81 1.63
C HIS A 52 0.49 -2.93 3.15
N TYR A 53 0.87 -4.13 3.64
CA TYR A 53 1.13 -4.37 5.06
C TYR A 53 2.62 -4.25 5.34
N LEU A 54 3.00 -3.24 6.11
CA LEU A 54 4.41 -2.91 6.33
C LEU A 54 5.13 -3.83 7.31
N ASN A 55 4.39 -4.58 8.11
CA ASN A 55 4.94 -5.40 9.18
C ASN A 55 4.46 -6.85 9.16
N HIS A 56 3.68 -7.23 8.16
CA HIS A 56 3.08 -8.57 8.13
C HIS A 56 4.08 -9.65 7.75
N PHE A 57 5.08 -9.31 6.93
CA PHE A 57 6.15 -10.21 6.51
C PHE A 57 7.48 -9.46 6.60
N ASP A 58 8.51 -10.06 7.15
CA ASP A 58 9.78 -9.43 7.53
C ASP A 58 10.56 -8.73 6.39
N THR A 59 10.14 -8.92 5.16
CA THR A 59 10.82 -8.42 3.97
C THR A 59 10.03 -7.35 3.20
N PHE A 60 8.87 -6.93 3.67
CA PHE A 60 7.91 -6.24 2.79
C PHE A 60 7.83 -4.73 2.90
N ALA A 61 8.50 -4.14 3.81
CA ALA A 61 8.61 -2.69 3.82
C ALA A 61 9.66 -2.21 2.81
N ASP A 62 9.55 -2.69 1.60
CA ASP A 62 10.48 -2.39 0.53
C ASP A 62 9.96 -1.22 -0.30
N LEU A 63 10.70 -0.13 -0.26
CA LEU A 63 10.36 1.09 -0.95
C LEU A 63 10.20 0.90 -2.46
N VAL A 64 11.08 0.11 -3.08
CA VAL A 64 11.06 -0.15 -4.53
C VAL A 64 9.80 -0.92 -4.93
N SER A 65 9.51 -1.98 -4.18
CA SER A 65 8.32 -2.79 -4.41
C SER A 65 7.03 -1.99 -4.22
N LEU A 66 6.96 -1.18 -3.15
CA LEU A 66 5.80 -0.33 -2.88
C LEU A 66 5.62 0.74 -3.96
N TYR A 67 6.71 1.39 -4.39
CA TYR A 67 6.67 2.37 -5.47
C TYR A 67 6.24 1.75 -6.79
N GLY A 68 6.70 0.54 -7.08
CA GLY A 68 6.38 -0.18 -8.32
C GLY A 68 5.01 -0.85 -8.33
N SER A 69 4.39 -1.10 -7.18
CA SER A 69 3.17 -1.91 -7.09
C SER A 69 1.94 -1.20 -7.65
N ARG A 70 1.19 -1.90 -8.50
CA ARG A 70 -0.12 -1.42 -8.96
C ARG A 70 -1.13 -1.46 -7.84
N ILE A 71 -1.86 -0.36 -7.66
CA ILE A 71 -3.06 -0.36 -6.83
C ILE A 71 -4.11 -1.24 -7.51
N TYR A 72 -4.63 -2.19 -6.77
CA TYR A 72 -5.67 -3.11 -7.26
C TYR A 72 -5.27 -3.89 -8.53
N ASN A 73 -3.99 -4.03 -8.75
CA ASN A 73 -3.40 -4.64 -9.95
C ASN A 73 -3.90 -4.05 -11.28
N THR A 74 -4.26 -2.77 -11.29
CA THR A 74 -4.69 -2.08 -12.51
C THR A 74 -3.82 -0.85 -12.78
N PRO A 75 -3.53 -0.53 -14.06
CA PRO A 75 -2.68 0.60 -14.40
C PRO A 75 -3.36 1.96 -14.23
N GLN A 76 -4.69 1.99 -14.15
CA GLN A 76 -5.46 3.22 -14.00
C GLN A 76 -6.64 3.02 -13.06
N GLY A 77 -7.02 4.08 -12.35
CA GLY A 77 -8.23 4.12 -11.54
C GLY A 77 -9.49 3.97 -12.40
N ASN A 78 -10.52 3.40 -11.82
CA ASN A 78 -11.87 3.28 -12.38
C ASN A 78 -12.89 3.28 -11.24
N ASP A 79 -14.17 3.19 -11.56
CA ASP A 79 -15.26 3.27 -10.58
C ASP A 79 -15.28 2.10 -9.57
N ASP A 80 -14.64 0.98 -9.92
CA ASP A 80 -14.52 -0.19 -9.04
C ASP A 80 -13.32 -0.07 -8.06
N ILE A 81 -12.51 1.00 -8.15
CA ILE A 81 -11.34 1.21 -7.32
C ILE A 81 -11.55 2.43 -6.44
N ALA A 82 -11.77 2.19 -5.16
CA ALA A 82 -11.92 3.27 -4.18
C ALA A 82 -10.57 3.78 -3.65
N GLY A 83 -9.49 3.04 -3.85
CA GLY A 83 -8.14 3.41 -3.43
C GLY A 83 -7.37 2.28 -2.77
N ALA A 84 -6.34 2.65 -2.02
CA ALA A 84 -5.51 1.72 -1.26
C ALA A 84 -5.35 2.16 0.19
N ILE A 85 -5.06 1.19 1.05
CA ILE A 85 -4.68 1.44 2.45
C ILE A 85 -3.31 0.83 2.69
N LEU A 86 -2.38 1.65 3.15
CA LEU A 86 -1.13 1.19 3.73
C LEU A 86 -1.39 0.83 5.19
N ALA A 87 -1.13 -0.40 5.58
CA ALA A 87 -1.47 -0.93 6.89
C ALA A 87 -0.22 -1.23 7.72
N LEU A 88 -0.29 -0.86 8.98
CA LEU A 88 0.69 -1.21 10.00
C LEU A 88 -0.03 -1.95 11.11
N TRP A 89 0.30 -3.23 11.30
CA TRP A 89 -0.32 -4.07 12.32
C TRP A 89 0.72 -4.51 13.36
N HIS A 90 0.25 -4.76 14.57
CA HIS A 90 1.10 -5.14 15.70
C HIS A 90 1.00 -6.64 16.05
N ASP A 91 0.61 -7.45 15.12
CA ASP A 91 0.53 -8.91 15.28
C ASP A 91 1.93 -9.57 15.38
N ARG A 92 2.97 -8.86 14.97
CA ARG A 92 4.37 -9.21 15.22
C ARG A 92 4.98 -8.18 16.14
N LEU A 93 5.01 -8.50 17.41
CA LEU A 93 5.44 -7.59 18.47
C LEU A 93 6.92 -7.24 18.37
N SER A 94 7.21 -5.98 18.27
CA SER A 94 8.49 -5.43 18.68
C SER A 94 8.57 -5.40 20.20
N PRO A 95 9.74 -5.65 20.79
CA PRO A 95 9.90 -5.69 22.25
C PRO A 95 9.54 -4.36 22.96
N THR A 96 9.70 -3.24 22.26
CA THR A 96 9.42 -1.90 22.80
C THR A 96 8.74 -1.01 21.76
N GLU A 97 8.07 0.06 22.21
CA GLU A 97 7.53 1.09 21.32
C GLU A 97 8.61 1.75 20.44
N SER A 98 9.79 1.97 20.98
CA SER A 98 10.92 2.50 20.24
C SER A 98 11.35 1.59 19.09
N ASP A 99 11.31 0.28 19.31
CA ASP A 99 11.61 -0.70 18.26
C ASP A 99 10.52 -0.72 17.17
N MET A 100 9.28 -0.50 17.53
CA MET A 100 8.20 -0.34 16.56
C MET A 100 8.44 0.84 15.64
N ILE A 101 8.87 1.96 16.16
CA ILE A 101 9.18 3.15 15.36
C ILE A 101 10.46 2.93 14.55
N ARG A 102 11.48 2.31 15.14
CA ARG A 102 12.77 2.08 14.50
C ARG A 102 12.72 1.00 13.42
N ASN A 103 11.98 -0.09 13.65
CA ASN A 103 11.84 -1.21 12.74
C ASN A 103 10.63 -1.08 11.81
N ASN A 104 9.83 -0.08 12.03
CA ASN A 104 8.65 0.18 11.28
C ASN A 104 9.00 1.10 10.12
N HIS A 105 8.77 0.62 8.94
CA HIS A 105 9.08 1.32 7.71
C HIS A 105 7.89 2.16 7.20
N LEU A 106 7.05 2.68 8.10
CA LEU A 106 5.96 3.57 7.71
C LEU A 106 6.50 4.74 6.87
N TYR A 107 7.57 5.32 7.35
CA TYR A 107 8.26 6.39 6.64
C TYR A 107 9.66 5.91 6.21
N PRO A 108 10.04 5.92 4.93
CA PRO A 108 9.44 6.69 3.84
C PRO A 108 8.38 5.97 2.99
N ASN A 109 8.04 4.74 3.28
CA ASN A 109 7.20 3.88 2.43
C ASN A 109 5.80 4.47 2.14
N MET A 110 5.25 5.23 3.09
CA MET A 110 3.98 5.93 2.86
C MET A 110 4.05 6.93 1.70
N LEU A 111 5.21 7.51 1.43
CA LEU A 111 5.39 8.43 0.30
C LEU A 111 5.31 7.70 -1.04
N ALA A 112 5.88 6.49 -1.12
CA ALA A 112 5.82 5.67 -2.32
C ALA A 112 4.37 5.28 -2.67
N ILE A 113 3.61 4.84 -1.69
CA ILE A 113 2.20 4.49 -1.89
C ILE A 113 1.35 5.71 -2.22
N ALA A 114 1.60 6.85 -1.57
CA ALA A 114 0.88 8.08 -1.87
C ALA A 114 1.11 8.53 -3.31
N GLU A 115 2.35 8.51 -3.78
CA GLU A 115 2.68 8.85 -5.16
C GLU A 115 2.07 7.84 -6.15
N ARG A 116 2.16 6.55 -5.84
CA ARG A 116 1.55 5.52 -6.69
C ARG A 116 0.03 5.67 -6.77
N ALA A 117 -0.64 5.93 -5.67
CA ALA A 117 -2.07 6.15 -5.64
C ALA A 117 -2.49 7.40 -6.44
N TRP A 118 -1.64 8.42 -6.46
CA TRP A 118 -1.88 9.65 -7.21
C TRP A 118 -1.65 9.50 -8.70
N LEU A 119 -0.53 8.89 -9.09
CA LEU A 119 -0.11 8.78 -10.49
C LEU A 119 -0.75 7.60 -11.23
N GLY A 120 -1.21 6.58 -10.50
CA GLY A 120 -1.54 5.29 -11.11
C GLY A 120 -0.30 4.61 -11.69
N GLY A 121 -0.48 3.67 -12.63
CA GLY A 121 0.62 2.95 -13.26
C GLY A 121 1.23 1.88 -12.36
N GLY A 122 2.53 1.69 -12.46
CA GLY A 122 3.23 0.59 -11.82
C GLY A 122 3.17 -0.70 -12.63
N TYR A 123 3.69 -1.75 -12.06
CA TYR A 123 3.67 -3.10 -12.65
C TYR A 123 2.93 -4.07 -11.74
N GLU A 124 2.53 -5.19 -12.31
CA GLU A 124 1.86 -6.23 -11.56
C GLU A 124 2.72 -6.67 -10.38
N TYR A 125 2.11 -6.71 -9.21
CA TYR A 125 2.80 -7.17 -8.02
C TYR A 125 3.06 -8.66 -8.15
N PHE A 126 4.34 -9.02 -8.05
CA PHE A 126 4.75 -10.41 -7.95
C PHE A 126 4.87 -10.80 -6.48
N ASP A 127 4.21 -11.88 -6.14
CA ASP A 127 4.32 -12.58 -4.87
C ASP A 127 5.69 -13.30 -4.75
N GLY A 128 6.68 -12.72 -5.41
CA GLY A 128 8.04 -13.23 -5.48
C GLY A 128 8.90 -12.73 -4.33
N LEU A 129 9.83 -13.55 -3.96
CA LEU A 129 10.84 -13.24 -2.96
C LEU A 129 11.76 -12.13 -3.45
N GLY A 130 11.73 -11.00 -2.74
CA GLY A 130 12.71 -9.93 -2.85
C GLY A 130 12.33 -8.79 -3.78
N THR A 131 13.04 -7.70 -3.58
CA THR A 131 12.96 -6.49 -4.39
C THR A 131 13.62 -6.69 -5.72
N ILE A 132 12.90 -6.37 -6.78
CA ILE A 132 13.47 -6.29 -8.12
C ILE A 132 13.59 -4.82 -8.49
N MET A 133 14.81 -4.30 -8.46
CA MET A 133 15.09 -2.98 -9.00
C MET A 133 14.90 -3.02 -10.52
N PRO A 134 14.14 -2.09 -11.11
CA PRO A 134 14.04 -1.97 -12.56
C PRO A 134 15.43 -1.83 -13.22
N PRO A 135 15.63 -2.33 -14.45
CA PRO A 135 16.90 -2.19 -15.14
C PRO A 135 17.34 -0.73 -15.27
N ARG A 136 18.62 -0.46 -14.97
CA ARG A 136 19.18 0.90 -15.06
C ARG A 136 18.91 1.51 -16.44
N GLY A 137 18.54 2.77 -16.44
CA GLY A 137 18.18 3.51 -17.67
C GLY A 137 16.80 3.20 -18.26
N SER A 138 16.08 2.23 -17.68
CA SER A 138 14.69 2.03 -18.06
C SER A 138 13.80 3.17 -17.57
N LYS A 139 12.63 3.33 -18.19
CA LYS A 139 11.64 4.33 -17.77
C LYS A 139 11.26 4.18 -16.29
N ASP A 140 11.08 2.94 -15.84
CA ASP A 140 10.66 2.65 -14.46
C ASP A 140 11.80 2.93 -13.46
N PHE A 141 13.05 2.61 -13.83
CA PHE A 141 14.22 2.98 -13.02
C PHE A 141 14.34 4.50 -12.88
N ASN A 142 14.24 5.23 -13.98
CA ASN A 142 14.37 6.68 -13.95
C ASN A 142 13.23 7.34 -13.16
N ALA A 143 12.02 6.81 -13.27
CA ALA A 143 10.87 7.28 -12.47
C ALA A 143 11.09 7.01 -10.96
N PHE A 144 11.60 5.84 -10.60
CA PHE A 144 11.94 5.54 -9.21
C PHE A 144 13.07 6.43 -8.69
N ALA A 145 14.14 6.63 -9.48
CA ALA A 145 15.26 7.49 -9.09
C ALA A 145 14.83 8.95 -8.86
N ASP A 146 13.97 9.48 -9.73
CA ASP A 146 13.39 10.82 -9.58
C ASP A 146 12.50 10.92 -8.32
N PHE A 147 11.68 9.92 -8.07
CA PHE A 147 10.90 9.82 -6.83
C PHE A 147 11.82 9.81 -5.61
N GLU A 148 12.86 8.98 -5.63
CA GLU A 148 13.81 8.83 -4.53
C GLU A 148 14.55 10.14 -4.23
N ASP A 149 14.95 10.90 -5.25
CA ASP A 149 15.57 12.20 -5.08
C ASP A 149 14.63 13.22 -4.41
N ARG A 150 13.37 13.25 -4.82
CA ARG A 150 12.34 14.09 -4.17
C ARG A 150 12.04 13.65 -2.75
N MET A 151 12.00 12.35 -2.51
CA MET A 151 11.80 11.76 -1.20
C MET A 151 12.94 12.12 -0.24
N ILE A 152 14.19 12.02 -0.67
CA ILE A 152 15.37 12.39 0.14
C ILE A 152 15.30 13.84 0.59
N TRP A 153 14.85 14.74 -0.26
CA TRP A 153 14.58 16.14 0.10
C TRP A 153 13.54 16.26 1.23
N HIS A 154 12.50 15.47 1.17
CA HIS A 154 11.47 15.43 2.21
C HIS A 154 12.01 14.80 3.49
N LEU A 155 12.80 13.73 3.35
CA LEU A 155 13.43 13.02 4.48
C LEU A 155 14.36 13.91 5.28
N SER A 156 15.12 14.82 4.68
CA SER A 156 16.06 15.67 5.39
C SER A 156 15.38 16.45 6.52
N ARG A 157 14.14 16.90 6.29
CA ARG A 157 13.35 17.62 7.31
C ARG A 157 12.80 16.71 8.41
N TYR A 158 12.64 15.43 8.12
CA TYR A 158 12.15 14.43 9.06
C TYR A 158 13.30 13.82 9.88
N CYS A 159 14.41 13.51 9.22
CA CYS A 159 15.58 12.86 9.79
C CYS A 159 16.25 13.70 10.89
N ASP A 160 16.32 15.01 10.72
CA ASP A 160 16.87 15.92 11.71
C ASP A 160 16.20 15.82 13.09
N LYS A 161 14.99 15.27 13.15
CA LYS A 161 14.21 15.15 14.37
C LYS A 161 14.17 13.72 14.93
N ASN A 162 14.50 12.70 14.13
CA ASN A 162 14.19 11.31 14.45
C ASN A 162 15.38 10.35 14.29
N ASP A 163 16.59 10.84 14.12
CA ASP A 163 17.81 10.02 13.92
C ASP A 163 17.65 8.93 12.85
N PHE A 164 16.91 9.23 11.79
CA PHE A 164 16.64 8.28 10.72
C PHE A 164 17.71 8.38 9.64
N VAL A 165 18.30 7.25 9.27
CA VAL A 165 19.28 7.15 8.19
C VAL A 165 18.67 6.43 6.99
N TYR A 166 18.69 7.07 5.84
CA TYR A 166 18.27 6.47 4.58
C TYR A 166 19.46 6.29 3.63
N VAL A 167 19.61 5.09 3.09
CA VAL A 167 20.60 4.79 2.07
C VAL A 167 19.94 4.78 0.71
N LYS A 168 20.40 5.68 -0.18
CA LYS A 168 19.85 5.79 -1.54
C LYS A 168 20.03 4.46 -2.29
N GLN A 169 18.94 3.97 -2.88
CA GLN A 169 18.91 2.66 -3.57
C GLN A 169 19.18 2.80 -5.07
N SER A 170 18.77 3.90 -5.70
CA SER A 170 19.06 4.19 -7.11
C SER A 170 20.43 4.86 -7.30
N VAL A 171 21.48 4.30 -6.72
CA VAL A 171 22.83 4.86 -6.89
C VAL A 171 23.26 4.72 -8.35
N GLN A 172 23.64 5.84 -8.96
CA GLN A 172 24.34 5.85 -10.24
C GLN A 172 25.83 5.78 -9.93
N GLU A 173 26.50 4.74 -10.39
CA GLU A 173 27.97 4.66 -10.44
C GLU A 173 28.47 5.44 -11.67
#